data_bf477cd873e8055fadc4c4887ac04e69
#
_entry.id   bf477cd873e8055fadc4c4887ac04e69
#
_cell.length_a   1.000
_cell.length_b   1.000
_cell.length_c   1.000
_cell.angle_alpha   90.00
_cell.angle_beta   90.00
_cell.angle_gamma   90.00
#
_symmetry.space_group_name_H-M   'P 1'
#
loop_
_entity.id
_entity.type
_entity.pdbx_description
1 polymer ?
#
loop_
_entity_poly.entity_id
_entity_poly.type
_entity_poly.pdbx_seq_one_letter_code
_entity_poly.pdbx_strand_id
1 'polypeptide(L)'
;MNHKITLGLLAVLMALALVFTGCAGGEEPTEPATEPTTEPITEAATEAPTDPPTEAPTEPPTEPQPTNPLTGEVVEAEMTGRFFCVSINNVKPALPHRGVVNADMYFEMFINDYCTRGLAMYADIENAGSIGSIRSLRYNFTDIAQGYDAIVVHAGGSDSVMSDLRSSGVNNLNGNNMGGFYRDSGRKASGYATEHTLFAYGEDLLAEAAKRGYRTTLDTEKDFGLTFTADGTPAGGETANTVNIDLIHKGYSKVSTMVYDSDLGGYTYQQYGKTMVDDTTGGKECFENVIVIVTVVENKVASGNTYHVAELEGSGSGYFACGGKIISINWKRSGPNAPFSFTHTDGTPLELGVGSSYIAIAPTASQITWQ
;
A
#
# COMPACT_ATOMS: atom_id res chain seq x y z
N MET A 1 -15.26 56.42 -3.77
CA MET A 1 -16.69 56.49 -3.37
C MET A 1 -16.95 55.37 -2.42
N ASN A 2 -17.26 55.73 -1.18
CA ASN A 2 -17.45 54.86 -0.01
C ASN A 2 -18.71 53.99 -0.18
N HIS A 3 -18.70 52.78 0.35
CA HIS A 3 -19.77 52.35 1.26
C HIS A 3 -19.27 51.18 2.12
N LYS A 4 -19.16 51.45 3.41
CA LYS A 4 -19.17 50.53 4.54
C LYS A 4 -20.61 50.21 4.87
N ILE A 5 -20.89 49.02 5.37
CA ILE A 5 -22.00 48.66 6.31
C ILE A 5 -21.65 47.24 6.80
N THR A 6 -21.22 47.03 7.99
CA THR A 6 -21.74 47.02 9.37
C THR A 6 -22.27 45.63 9.78
N LEU A 7 -21.58 45.07 10.79
CA LEU A 7 -21.87 44.16 11.88
C LEU A 7 -23.34 43.72 12.07
N GLY A 8 -23.50 42.46 12.44
CA GLY A 8 -24.66 41.90 13.12
C GLY A 8 -24.30 40.69 13.99
N LEU A 9 -23.91 40.98 15.21
CA LEU A 9 -23.74 40.03 16.32
C LEU A 9 -25.12 39.73 16.88
N LEU A 10 -25.49 38.44 17.06
CA LEU A 10 -26.57 38.07 17.98
C LEU A 10 -26.19 36.80 18.75
N ALA A 11 -25.84 37.02 20.01
CA ALA A 11 -25.75 36.01 21.04
C ALA A 11 -27.14 35.81 21.67
N VAL A 12 -27.55 34.56 21.88
CA VAL A 12 -28.63 34.24 22.82
C VAL A 12 -28.15 33.13 23.76
N LEU A 13 -27.96 33.55 24.99
CA LEU A 13 -27.88 32.72 26.20
C LEU A 13 -29.31 32.43 26.69
N MET A 14 -29.49 31.32 27.37
CA MET A 14 -30.35 31.00 28.52
C MET A 14 -30.84 29.55 28.42
N ALA A 15 -30.99 28.78 29.45
CA ALA A 15 -30.62 28.77 30.87
C ALA A 15 -31.18 27.44 31.42
N LEU A 16 -30.46 26.92 32.36
CA LEU A 16 -30.79 25.97 33.43
C LEU A 16 -32.29 25.78 33.76
N ALA A 17 -32.69 24.53 34.00
CA ALA A 17 -33.62 24.20 35.08
C ALA A 17 -33.37 22.79 35.64
N LEU A 18 -32.82 22.72 36.80
CA LEU A 18 -32.84 21.59 37.74
C LEU A 18 -34.24 21.52 38.37
N VAL A 19 -34.80 20.31 38.49
CA VAL A 19 -35.78 20.00 39.53
C VAL A 19 -35.44 18.67 40.17
N PHE A 20 -35.12 18.75 41.43
CA PHE A 20 -35.07 17.69 42.43
C PHE A 20 -36.50 17.40 42.91
N THR A 21 -36.74 16.16 43.36
CA THR A 21 -37.54 15.64 44.48
C THR A 21 -37.96 14.22 44.12
N GLY A 22 -37.92 13.20 44.93
CA GLY A 22 -37.70 13.04 46.36
C GLY A 22 -38.26 11.70 46.75
N CYS A 23 -37.61 11.06 47.62
CA CYS A 23 -37.85 10.06 48.65
C CYS A 23 -39.10 9.19 48.73
N ALA A 24 -38.79 8.05 49.33
CA ALA A 24 -39.54 7.18 50.29
C ALA A 24 -40.17 5.95 49.63
N GLY A 25 -39.98 4.74 50.07
CA GLY A 25 -39.69 4.14 51.33
C GLY A 25 -40.61 2.92 51.50
N GLY A 26 -40.13 1.88 52.15
CA GLY A 26 -41.01 0.89 52.75
C GLY A 26 -40.92 -0.53 52.18
N GLU A 27 -40.25 -1.32 52.91
CA GLU A 27 -40.65 -2.45 53.77
C GLU A 27 -40.52 -3.83 53.13
N GLU A 28 -39.60 -4.60 53.73
CA GLU A 28 -39.61 -6.08 53.80
C GLU A 28 -40.89 -6.58 54.52
N PRO A 29 -41.28 -7.80 54.30
CA PRO A 29 -41.20 -8.75 55.39
C PRO A 29 -40.77 -10.20 55.02
N THR A 30 -39.84 -10.68 55.90
CA THR A 30 -39.81 -11.95 56.65
C THR A 30 -40.23 -13.28 56.03
N GLU A 31 -39.28 -14.18 56.13
CA GLU A 31 -39.40 -15.64 56.15
C GLU A 31 -40.51 -16.19 57.00
N PRO A 32 -40.87 -17.49 56.77
CA PRO A 32 -40.57 -18.45 57.85
C PRO A 32 -39.91 -19.76 57.34
N ALA A 33 -39.02 -20.22 58.21
CA ALA A 33 -38.39 -21.52 58.20
C ALA A 33 -39.38 -22.65 58.44
N THR A 34 -39.10 -23.81 57.81
CA THR A 34 -39.58 -25.09 58.35
C THR A 34 -38.51 -26.17 58.11
N GLU A 35 -38.24 -26.86 59.17
CA GLU A 35 -37.26 -27.91 59.36
C GLU A 35 -37.61 -29.27 58.72
N PRO A 36 -36.78 -30.29 58.97
CA PRO A 36 -36.34 -31.25 57.94
C PRO A 36 -37.09 -32.56 57.92
N THR A 37 -37.02 -33.26 56.82
CA THR A 37 -37.49 -34.69 56.75
C THR A 37 -36.32 -35.58 56.36
N THR A 38 -36.10 -36.53 57.20
CA THR A 38 -35.14 -37.59 57.20
C THR A 38 -35.24 -38.56 56.01
N GLU A 39 -34.12 -39.03 55.59
CA GLU A 39 -33.60 -40.07 54.71
C GLU A 39 -34.50 -41.29 54.34
N PRO A 40 -34.10 -42.02 53.27
CA PRO A 40 -33.20 -43.13 53.47
C PRO A 40 -32.01 -43.27 52.50
N ILE A 41 -30.95 -43.79 53.07
CA ILE A 41 -29.68 -44.21 52.48
C ILE A 41 -29.94 -45.32 51.45
N THR A 42 -29.47 -45.10 50.21
CA THR A 42 -29.33 -46.19 49.24
C THR A 42 -27.84 -46.36 48.94
N GLU A 43 -27.38 -47.58 49.00
CA GLU A 43 -26.00 -48.04 48.85
C GLU A 43 -25.30 -47.49 47.59
N ALA A 44 -24.04 -47.18 47.83
CA ALA A 44 -23.08 -46.77 46.76
C ALA A 44 -22.81 -47.95 45.81
N ALA A 45 -23.14 -47.80 44.57
CA ALA A 45 -22.57 -48.60 43.49
C ALA A 45 -21.14 -48.17 43.25
N THR A 46 -20.20 -49.10 43.39
CA THR A 46 -18.78 -48.95 43.10
C THR A 46 -18.61 -48.66 41.59
N GLU A 47 -18.28 -47.44 41.23
CA GLU A 47 -17.86 -47.14 39.86
C GLU A 47 -16.48 -47.77 39.58
N ALA A 48 -16.39 -48.46 38.45
CA ALA A 48 -15.14 -48.96 37.90
C ALA A 48 -14.20 -47.83 37.53
N PRO A 49 -12.87 -48.00 37.61
CA PRO A 49 -11.94 -46.93 37.24
C PRO A 49 -12.08 -46.58 35.74
N THR A 50 -12.47 -45.37 35.46
CA THR A 50 -12.46 -44.81 34.11
C THR A 50 -11.01 -44.48 33.75
N ASP A 51 -10.50 -45.11 32.71
CA ASP A 51 -9.20 -44.75 32.12
C ASP A 51 -9.15 -43.24 31.81
N PRO A 52 -8.01 -42.58 32.04
CA PRO A 52 -7.87 -41.15 31.69
C PRO A 52 -8.04 -40.98 30.18
N PRO A 53 -8.63 -39.87 29.73
CA PRO A 53 -8.81 -39.61 28.31
C PRO A 53 -7.44 -39.67 27.60
N THR A 54 -7.30 -40.54 26.62
CA THR A 54 -6.15 -40.53 25.72
C THR A 54 -6.15 -39.18 24.98
N GLU A 55 -5.17 -38.34 25.27
CA GLU A 55 -4.97 -37.14 24.50
C GLU A 55 -4.85 -37.51 23.01
N ALA A 56 -5.63 -36.84 22.16
CA ALA A 56 -5.51 -37.00 20.72
C ALA A 56 -4.09 -36.60 20.28
N PRO A 57 -3.48 -37.30 19.31
CA PRO A 57 -2.16 -36.94 18.83
C PRO A 57 -2.15 -35.48 18.39
N THR A 58 -1.36 -34.67 19.05
CA THR A 58 -1.06 -33.30 18.59
C THR A 58 -0.30 -33.48 17.28
N GLU A 59 -0.88 -32.99 16.16
CA GLU A 59 -0.16 -32.93 14.89
C GLU A 59 1.15 -32.19 15.09
N PRO A 60 2.28 -32.67 14.53
CA PRO A 60 3.53 -31.92 14.60
C PRO A 60 3.33 -30.53 14.00
N PRO A 61 3.98 -29.47 14.53
CA PRO A 61 3.91 -28.14 13.99
C PRO A 61 4.29 -28.18 12.51
N THR A 62 3.40 -27.75 11.63
CA THR A 62 3.70 -27.58 10.22
C THR A 62 4.77 -26.48 10.10
N GLU A 63 5.90 -26.77 9.46
CA GLU A 63 6.91 -25.74 9.21
C GLU A 63 6.27 -24.57 8.43
N PRO A 64 6.60 -23.29 8.77
CA PRO A 64 6.05 -22.15 8.07
C PRO A 64 6.43 -22.22 6.60
N GLN A 65 5.45 -22.08 5.73
CA GLN A 65 5.69 -22.05 4.29
C GLN A 65 6.38 -20.74 3.90
N PRO A 66 7.31 -20.76 2.92
CA PRO A 66 7.94 -19.54 2.44
C PRO A 66 6.90 -18.61 1.80
N THR A 67 7.08 -17.32 2.01
CA THR A 67 6.17 -16.30 1.48
C THR A 67 6.94 -15.21 0.72
N ASN A 68 6.25 -14.59 -0.23
CA ASN A 68 6.74 -13.36 -0.87
C ASN A 68 6.75 -12.22 0.18
N PRO A 69 7.90 -11.61 0.48
CA PRO A 69 8.01 -10.61 1.54
C PRO A 69 7.32 -9.27 1.22
N LEU A 70 6.86 -9.06 -0.02
CA LEU A 70 6.13 -7.85 -0.44
C LEU A 70 4.62 -8.05 -0.52
N THR A 71 4.13 -9.29 -0.57
CA THR A 71 2.69 -9.61 -0.73
C THR A 71 2.15 -10.56 0.33
N GLY A 72 3.02 -11.28 1.07
CA GLY A 72 2.60 -12.33 1.99
C GLY A 72 2.09 -13.61 1.32
N GLU A 73 2.06 -13.68 -0.01
CA GLU A 73 1.62 -14.87 -0.74
C GLU A 73 2.56 -16.04 -0.51
N VAL A 74 1.99 -17.23 -0.30
CA VAL A 74 2.76 -18.46 -0.20
C VAL A 74 3.41 -18.78 -1.53
N VAL A 75 4.70 -19.09 -1.50
CA VAL A 75 5.50 -19.44 -2.68
C VAL A 75 6.05 -20.87 -2.54
N GLU A 76 6.38 -21.51 -3.66
CA GLU A 76 6.87 -22.91 -3.67
C GLU A 76 8.25 -23.05 -3.01
N ALA A 77 9.08 -22.00 -3.07
CA ALA A 77 10.43 -21.99 -2.51
C ALA A 77 10.75 -20.57 -1.97
N GLU A 78 11.70 -20.52 -1.05
CA GLU A 78 12.19 -19.24 -0.51
C GLU A 78 12.66 -18.30 -1.63
N MET A 79 12.16 -17.06 -1.59
CA MET A 79 12.54 -16.04 -2.56
C MET A 79 13.93 -15.50 -2.23
N THR A 80 14.87 -15.77 -3.11
CA THR A 80 16.27 -15.35 -2.95
C THR A 80 16.67 -14.23 -3.91
N GLY A 81 15.77 -13.83 -4.83
CA GLY A 81 15.98 -12.78 -5.81
C GLY A 81 15.92 -11.38 -5.20
N ARG A 82 16.85 -10.50 -5.57
CA ARG A 82 16.82 -9.09 -5.20
C ARG A 82 15.70 -8.38 -5.96
N PHE A 83 15.00 -7.47 -5.31
CA PHE A 83 13.89 -6.72 -5.89
C PHE A 83 14.32 -5.77 -7.01
N PHE A 84 13.41 -5.52 -7.93
CA PHE A 84 13.57 -4.52 -8.98
C PHE A 84 12.45 -3.49 -8.90
N CYS A 85 12.81 -2.22 -9.05
CA CYS A 85 11.89 -1.09 -9.13
C CYS A 85 11.93 -0.49 -10.53
N VAL A 86 10.83 -0.57 -11.26
CA VAL A 86 10.74 -0.08 -12.65
C VAL A 86 9.94 1.21 -12.72
N SER A 87 10.57 2.27 -13.27
CA SER A 87 9.91 3.57 -13.49
C SER A 87 8.92 3.50 -14.65
N ILE A 88 7.64 3.48 -14.34
CA ILE A 88 6.52 3.31 -15.28
C ILE A 88 5.94 4.66 -15.70
N ASN A 89 5.75 4.83 -16.99
CA ASN A 89 5.17 6.01 -17.59
C ASN A 89 3.65 6.06 -17.36
N ASN A 90 3.17 7.02 -16.58
CA ASN A 90 1.77 7.11 -16.18
C ASN A 90 1.01 8.30 -16.80
N VAL A 91 1.50 8.82 -17.94
CA VAL A 91 0.78 9.87 -18.67
C VAL A 91 -0.22 9.25 -19.64
N LYS A 92 -1.37 9.91 -19.82
CA LYS A 92 -2.47 9.42 -20.68
C LYS A 92 -2.03 8.93 -22.08
N PRO A 93 -1.11 9.61 -22.81
CA PRO A 93 -0.65 9.14 -24.13
C PRO A 93 0.22 7.86 -24.10
N ALA A 94 0.69 7.44 -22.92
CA ALA A 94 1.53 6.25 -22.76
C ALA A 94 0.74 4.98 -22.43
N LEU A 95 -0.53 5.14 -22.07
CA LEU A 95 -1.40 4.03 -21.65
C LEU A 95 -1.84 3.17 -22.86
N PRO A 96 -2.18 1.88 -22.62
CA PRO A 96 -2.18 1.16 -21.34
C PRO A 96 -0.76 0.81 -20.85
N HIS A 97 -0.66 0.41 -19.57
CA HIS A 97 0.59 -0.14 -19.03
C HIS A 97 0.84 -1.57 -19.53
N ARG A 98 2.04 -2.08 -19.27
CA ARG A 98 2.40 -3.48 -19.48
C ARG A 98 3.19 -3.97 -18.28
N GLY A 99 2.80 -5.13 -17.75
CA GLY A 99 3.46 -5.80 -16.63
C GLY A 99 3.14 -5.24 -15.25
N VAL A 100 2.38 -4.14 -15.12
CA VAL A 100 1.96 -3.59 -13.81
C VAL A 100 1.04 -4.57 -13.06
N VAL A 101 0.28 -5.38 -13.78
CA VAL A 101 -0.56 -6.46 -13.19
C VAL A 101 0.23 -7.52 -12.43
N ASN A 102 1.54 -7.63 -12.67
CA ASN A 102 2.44 -8.58 -12.02
C ASN A 102 3.33 -7.89 -10.96
N ALA A 103 3.09 -6.61 -10.67
CA ALA A 103 3.86 -5.90 -9.65
C ALA A 103 3.35 -6.22 -8.25
N ASP A 104 4.27 -6.54 -7.35
CA ASP A 104 3.95 -6.76 -5.92
C ASP A 104 3.55 -5.45 -5.24
N MET A 105 4.21 -4.35 -5.62
CA MET A 105 3.86 -3.01 -5.13
C MET A 105 3.90 -2.00 -6.28
N TYR A 106 2.96 -1.08 -6.31
CA TYR A 106 2.92 0.00 -7.28
C TYR A 106 2.79 1.35 -6.57
N PHE A 107 3.86 2.14 -6.60
CA PHE A 107 3.85 3.49 -6.06
C PHE A 107 3.45 4.49 -7.13
N GLU A 108 2.55 5.42 -6.80
CA GLU A 108 2.19 6.54 -7.65
C GLU A 108 2.47 7.86 -6.94
N MET A 109 3.11 8.80 -7.66
CA MET A 109 3.40 10.14 -7.12
C MET A 109 3.48 11.20 -8.20
N PHE A 110 3.25 12.46 -7.84
CA PHE A 110 3.55 13.60 -8.70
C PHE A 110 5.05 13.66 -9.04
N ILE A 111 5.33 14.04 -10.29
CA ILE A 111 6.70 14.26 -10.75
C ILE A 111 6.93 15.67 -11.28
N ASN A 112 5.88 16.31 -11.77
CA ASN A 112 5.81 17.70 -12.21
C ASN A 112 4.34 18.15 -12.25
N ASP A 113 4.10 19.38 -12.68
CA ASP A 113 2.85 20.12 -12.50
C ASP A 113 1.54 19.41 -12.86
N TYR A 114 1.52 18.47 -13.79
CA TYR A 114 0.25 17.85 -14.23
C TYR A 114 0.34 16.36 -14.50
N CYS A 115 1.39 15.69 -14.08
CA CYS A 115 1.46 14.24 -14.25
C CYS A 115 2.09 13.53 -13.08
N THR A 116 1.62 12.30 -12.88
CA THR A 116 2.21 11.33 -11.98
C THR A 116 3.10 10.37 -12.76
N ARG A 117 3.87 9.61 -12.02
CA ARG A 117 4.66 8.47 -12.50
C ARG A 117 4.51 7.31 -11.56
N GLY A 118 4.48 6.09 -12.12
CA GLY A 118 4.50 4.86 -11.37
C GLY A 118 5.92 4.38 -11.10
N LEU A 119 6.09 3.70 -9.98
CA LEU A 119 7.23 2.86 -9.69
C LEU A 119 6.69 1.48 -9.32
N ALA A 120 6.84 0.53 -10.24
CA ALA A 120 6.40 -0.85 -10.04
C ALA A 120 7.56 -1.66 -9.43
N MET A 121 7.31 -2.35 -8.33
CA MET A 121 8.29 -3.18 -7.63
C MET A 121 7.94 -4.65 -7.81
N TYR A 122 8.97 -5.46 -8.06
CA TYR A 122 8.88 -6.89 -8.33
C TYR A 122 9.85 -7.64 -7.43
N ALA A 123 9.34 -8.58 -6.67
CA ALA A 123 10.16 -9.54 -5.92
C ALA A 123 10.68 -10.65 -6.84
N ASP A 124 9.88 -11.07 -7.81
CA ASP A 124 10.26 -11.99 -8.88
C ASP A 124 10.29 -11.29 -10.24
N ILE A 125 11.40 -10.61 -10.52
CA ILE A 125 11.56 -9.90 -11.79
C ILE A 125 11.66 -10.85 -12.99
N GLU A 126 12.23 -12.05 -12.81
CA GLU A 126 12.45 -13.00 -13.89
C GLU A 126 11.13 -13.42 -14.55
N ASN A 127 10.09 -13.62 -13.73
CA ASN A 127 8.76 -14.04 -14.17
C ASN A 127 7.79 -12.87 -14.41
N ALA A 128 8.23 -11.62 -14.26
CA ALA A 128 7.36 -10.45 -14.43
C ALA A 128 6.91 -10.21 -15.89
N GLY A 129 7.52 -10.88 -16.86
CA GLY A 129 7.22 -10.74 -18.30
C GLY A 129 7.72 -9.41 -18.86
N SER A 130 6.98 -8.85 -19.83
CA SER A 130 7.32 -7.56 -20.44
C SER A 130 6.76 -6.41 -19.62
N ILE A 131 7.61 -5.41 -19.33
CA ILE A 131 7.29 -4.28 -18.43
C ILE A 131 7.48 -2.94 -19.13
N GLY A 132 6.55 -2.00 -18.95
CA GLY A 132 6.68 -0.62 -19.41
C GLY A 132 5.35 0.09 -19.75
N SER A 133 5.41 1.22 -20.47
CA SER A 133 6.62 1.86 -21.00
C SER A 133 7.48 2.46 -19.90
N ILE A 134 8.79 2.24 -20.00
CA ILE A 134 9.77 2.68 -19.00
C ILE A 134 10.15 4.14 -19.23
N ARG A 135 10.28 4.92 -18.17
CA ARG A 135 10.53 6.35 -18.22
C ARG A 135 11.64 6.80 -17.28
N SER A 136 11.88 8.12 -17.36
CA SER A 136 12.97 8.75 -16.62
C SER A 136 12.81 8.66 -15.11
N LEU A 137 13.93 8.41 -14.44
CA LEU A 137 14.05 8.40 -12.99
C LEU A 137 13.60 9.74 -12.36
N ARG A 138 13.15 9.67 -11.12
CA ARG A 138 12.80 10.80 -10.26
C ARG A 138 13.45 10.61 -8.89
N TYR A 139 13.61 11.70 -8.12
CA TYR A 139 14.29 11.70 -6.83
C TYR A 139 13.76 10.60 -5.89
N ASN A 140 12.48 10.63 -5.59
CA ASN A 140 11.89 9.69 -4.62
C ASN A 140 11.92 8.22 -5.06
N PHE A 141 12.14 7.92 -6.34
CA PHE A 141 12.26 6.54 -6.82
C PHE A 141 13.57 5.90 -6.33
N THR A 142 14.65 6.69 -6.30
CA THR A 142 15.91 6.25 -5.71
C THR A 142 15.75 6.00 -4.21
N ASP A 143 15.07 6.90 -3.50
CA ASP A 143 14.82 6.77 -2.06
C ASP A 143 14.01 5.51 -1.72
N ILE A 144 12.94 5.26 -2.48
CA ILE A 144 12.11 4.06 -2.28
C ILE A 144 12.94 2.81 -2.56
N ALA A 145 13.62 2.75 -3.71
CA ALA A 145 14.43 1.60 -4.07
C ALA A 145 15.53 1.30 -3.03
N GLN A 146 16.15 2.32 -2.47
CA GLN A 146 17.15 2.18 -1.42
C GLN A 146 16.55 1.57 -0.15
N GLY A 147 15.34 2.01 0.23
CA GLY A 147 14.61 1.46 1.37
C GLY A 147 14.30 -0.03 1.25
N TYR A 148 14.05 -0.50 0.04
CA TYR A 148 13.74 -1.91 -0.26
C TYR A 148 14.94 -2.69 -0.83
N ASP A 149 16.15 -2.12 -0.83
CA ASP A 149 17.34 -2.74 -1.42
C ASP A 149 17.14 -3.16 -2.88
N ALA A 150 16.34 -2.42 -3.64
CA ALA A 150 15.98 -2.78 -5.00
C ALA A 150 16.98 -2.24 -6.05
N ILE A 151 17.03 -2.90 -7.21
CA ILE A 151 17.69 -2.39 -8.41
C ILE A 151 16.71 -1.49 -9.16
N VAL A 152 17.11 -0.25 -9.45
CA VAL A 152 16.24 0.71 -10.15
C VAL A 152 16.37 0.57 -11.67
N VAL A 153 15.24 0.46 -12.35
CA VAL A 153 15.14 0.39 -13.81
C VAL A 153 14.48 1.65 -14.34
N HIS A 154 15.15 2.36 -15.28
CA HIS A 154 14.68 3.65 -15.76
C HIS A 154 15.18 3.98 -17.17
N ALA A 155 14.66 5.04 -17.78
CA ALA A 155 15.12 5.59 -19.05
C ALA A 155 15.72 6.99 -18.87
N GLY A 156 16.94 7.06 -18.35
CA GLY A 156 17.62 8.32 -18.04
C GLY A 156 16.99 9.10 -16.87
N GLY A 157 17.27 10.38 -16.84
CA GLY A 157 16.81 11.35 -15.84
C GLY A 157 17.44 12.70 -16.15
N SER A 158 17.10 13.75 -15.39
CA SER A 158 17.86 15.00 -15.43
C SER A 158 19.24 14.81 -14.80
N ASP A 159 20.17 15.68 -15.15
CA ASP A 159 21.54 15.60 -14.61
C ASP A 159 21.56 15.60 -13.07
N SER A 160 20.66 16.38 -12.46
CA SER A 160 20.56 16.46 -11.00
C SER A 160 20.02 15.16 -10.37
N VAL A 161 18.98 14.53 -10.96
CA VAL A 161 18.47 13.23 -10.52
C VAL A 161 19.51 12.13 -10.74
N MET A 162 20.21 12.15 -11.88
CA MET A 162 21.27 11.18 -12.17
C MET A 162 22.51 11.37 -11.29
N SER A 163 22.77 12.60 -10.83
CA SER A 163 23.82 12.87 -9.84
C SER A 163 23.46 12.31 -8.47
N ASP A 164 22.21 12.53 -8.06
CA ASP A 164 21.64 12.02 -6.81
C ASP A 164 21.68 10.48 -6.76
N LEU A 165 21.24 9.81 -7.83
CA LEU A 165 21.34 8.36 -7.97
C LEU A 165 22.79 7.85 -7.81
N ARG A 166 23.76 8.51 -8.45
CA ARG A 166 25.17 8.11 -8.31
C ARG A 166 25.66 8.26 -6.87
N SER A 167 25.21 9.30 -6.18
CA SER A 167 25.60 9.56 -4.78
C SER A 167 24.97 8.59 -3.79
N SER A 168 23.77 8.06 -4.11
CA SER A 168 23.08 7.08 -3.26
C SER A 168 23.74 5.69 -3.28
N GLY A 169 24.52 5.37 -4.33
CA GLY A 169 25.09 4.04 -4.52
C GLY A 169 24.10 2.95 -4.94
N VAL A 170 22.83 3.30 -5.20
CA VAL A 170 21.79 2.36 -5.64
C VAL A 170 22.15 1.80 -7.03
N ASN A 171 22.15 0.48 -7.17
CA ASN A 171 22.31 -0.18 -8.45
C ASN A 171 21.18 0.19 -9.40
N ASN A 172 21.50 0.43 -10.67
CA ASN A 172 20.47 0.84 -11.63
C ASN A 172 20.72 0.31 -13.05
N LEU A 173 19.63 0.12 -13.79
CA LEU A 173 19.65 -0.20 -15.21
C LEU A 173 19.01 0.94 -15.99
N ASN A 174 19.79 1.57 -16.87
CA ASN A 174 19.38 2.70 -17.68
C ASN A 174 19.14 2.30 -19.13
N GLY A 175 17.90 2.23 -19.55
CA GLY A 175 17.48 1.81 -20.89
C GLY A 175 17.91 2.75 -22.03
N ASN A 176 18.52 3.88 -21.72
CA ASN A 176 19.10 4.75 -22.77
C ASN A 176 20.50 4.30 -23.23
N ASN A 177 21.20 3.51 -22.42
CA ASN A 177 22.61 3.14 -22.69
C ASN A 177 23.03 1.75 -22.20
N MET A 178 22.07 0.93 -21.73
CA MET A 178 22.34 -0.42 -21.24
C MET A 178 21.53 -1.46 -22.03
N GLY A 179 21.92 -2.74 -21.98
CA GLY A 179 21.18 -3.86 -22.55
C GLY A 179 19.93 -4.24 -21.77
N GLY A 180 19.17 -5.22 -22.27
CA GLY A 180 17.95 -5.71 -21.64
C GLY A 180 16.68 -4.90 -21.97
N PHE A 181 16.77 -3.92 -22.87
CA PHE A 181 15.65 -3.06 -23.24
C PHE A 181 15.36 -3.14 -24.74
N TYR A 182 14.09 -2.92 -25.10
CA TYR A 182 13.68 -2.85 -26.50
C TYR A 182 12.67 -1.72 -26.74
N ARG A 183 12.57 -1.28 -28.01
CA ARG A 183 11.53 -0.36 -28.45
C ARG A 183 10.41 -1.16 -29.12
N ASP A 184 9.21 -1.07 -28.57
CA ASP A 184 8.04 -1.75 -29.11
C ASP A 184 7.67 -1.18 -30.48
N SER A 185 7.87 -2.01 -31.51
CA SER A 185 7.60 -1.63 -32.91
C SER A 185 6.10 -1.54 -33.22
N GLY A 186 5.26 -2.30 -32.50
CA GLY A 186 3.80 -2.26 -32.64
C GLY A 186 3.24 -0.94 -32.14
N ARG A 187 3.67 -0.47 -30.96
CA ARG A 187 3.32 0.85 -30.45
C ARG A 187 3.81 1.96 -31.38
N LYS A 188 5.03 1.86 -31.89
CA LYS A 188 5.56 2.83 -32.85
C LYS A 188 4.71 2.88 -34.12
N ALA A 189 4.34 1.72 -34.69
CA ALA A 189 3.47 1.63 -35.85
C ALA A 189 2.06 2.19 -35.57
N SER A 190 1.57 2.11 -34.33
CA SER A 190 0.29 2.65 -33.88
C SER A 190 0.35 4.15 -33.54
N GLY A 191 1.49 4.83 -33.82
CA GLY A 191 1.62 6.27 -33.67
C GLY A 191 2.00 6.77 -32.27
N TYR A 192 2.39 5.89 -31.35
CA TYR A 192 2.93 6.32 -30.05
C TYR A 192 4.24 7.10 -30.23
N ALA A 193 4.41 8.17 -29.46
CA ALA A 193 5.68 8.88 -29.42
C ALA A 193 6.81 7.96 -28.92
N THR A 194 8.03 8.15 -29.43
CA THR A 194 9.18 7.30 -29.14
C THR A 194 9.39 7.09 -27.62
N GLU A 195 9.14 8.09 -26.82
CA GLU A 195 9.24 8.06 -25.36
C GLU A 195 8.23 7.14 -24.66
N HIS A 196 7.21 6.66 -25.36
CA HIS A 196 6.19 5.73 -24.86
C HIS A 196 6.39 4.30 -25.37
N THR A 197 7.54 4.00 -25.96
CA THR A 197 7.81 2.71 -26.61
C THR A 197 8.95 1.90 -26.00
N LEU A 198 9.57 2.35 -24.90
CA LEU A 198 10.65 1.60 -24.26
C LEU A 198 10.09 0.59 -23.27
N PHE A 199 10.49 -0.66 -23.44
CA PHE A 199 10.09 -1.80 -22.61
C PHE A 199 11.31 -2.69 -22.30
N ALA A 200 11.14 -3.60 -21.34
CA ALA A 200 12.10 -4.65 -21.03
C ALA A 200 11.35 -5.93 -20.67
N TYR A 201 11.96 -7.08 -20.89
CA TYR A 201 11.54 -8.33 -20.24
C TYR A 201 12.24 -8.45 -18.91
N GLY A 202 11.55 -8.99 -17.90
CA GLY A 202 12.12 -9.12 -16.56
C GLY A 202 13.37 -10.00 -16.53
N GLU A 203 13.37 -11.12 -17.27
CA GLU A 203 14.53 -12.00 -17.45
C GLU A 203 15.74 -11.28 -18.05
N ASP A 204 15.53 -10.38 -19.01
CA ASP A 204 16.61 -9.59 -19.63
C ASP A 204 17.18 -8.55 -18.66
N LEU A 205 16.35 -7.98 -17.78
CA LEU A 205 16.78 -7.06 -16.73
C LEU A 205 17.66 -7.79 -15.69
N LEU A 206 17.25 -8.99 -15.29
CA LEU A 206 18.02 -9.84 -14.36
C LEU A 206 19.37 -10.21 -14.98
N ALA A 207 19.39 -10.64 -16.23
CA ALA A 207 20.60 -10.98 -16.96
C ALA A 207 21.55 -9.78 -17.11
N GLU A 208 21.04 -8.57 -17.40
CA GLU A 208 21.87 -7.36 -17.53
C GLU A 208 22.42 -6.94 -16.16
N ALA A 209 21.65 -7.07 -15.07
CA ALA A 209 22.12 -6.81 -13.71
C ALA A 209 23.29 -7.76 -13.32
N ALA A 210 23.12 -9.04 -13.57
CA ALA A 210 24.17 -10.05 -13.35
C ALA A 210 25.44 -9.78 -14.19
N LYS A 211 25.28 -9.46 -15.46
CA LYS A 211 26.38 -9.07 -16.37
C LYS A 211 27.16 -7.85 -15.89
N ARG A 212 26.53 -6.94 -15.15
CA ARG A 212 27.16 -5.76 -14.51
C ARG A 212 27.82 -6.06 -13.20
N GLY A 213 27.71 -7.29 -12.70
CA GLY A 213 28.24 -7.69 -11.40
C GLY A 213 27.44 -7.12 -10.24
N TYR A 214 26.17 -6.74 -10.46
CA TYR A 214 25.30 -6.35 -9.36
C TYR A 214 24.92 -7.58 -8.55
N ARG A 215 24.82 -7.43 -7.23
CA ARG A 215 24.21 -8.46 -6.38
C ARG A 215 22.74 -8.63 -6.82
N THR A 216 22.39 -9.86 -7.19
CA THR A 216 21.02 -10.23 -7.62
C THR A 216 20.27 -11.05 -6.55
N THR A 217 20.93 -11.34 -5.43
CA THR A 217 20.32 -12.04 -4.30
C THR A 217 19.74 -11.06 -3.30
N LEU A 218 18.65 -11.45 -2.66
CA LEU A 218 18.00 -10.71 -1.58
C LEU A 218 18.94 -10.63 -0.36
N ASP A 219 18.85 -9.54 0.38
CA ASP A 219 19.40 -9.46 1.74
C ASP A 219 18.35 -10.06 2.70
N THR A 220 18.53 -11.32 3.06
CA THR A 220 17.58 -12.07 3.88
C THR A 220 17.51 -11.61 5.35
N GLU A 221 18.47 -10.79 5.79
CA GLU A 221 18.44 -10.19 7.14
C GLU A 221 17.64 -8.87 7.16
N LYS A 222 17.26 -8.37 5.98
CA LYS A 222 16.50 -7.11 5.86
C LYS A 222 15.04 -7.32 6.18
N ASP A 223 14.55 -6.65 7.22
CA ASP A 223 13.12 -6.50 7.49
C ASP A 223 12.52 -5.45 6.53
N PHE A 224 11.48 -5.84 5.80
CA PHE A 224 10.77 -4.94 4.87
C PHE A 224 9.59 -4.22 5.53
N GLY A 225 9.39 -4.39 6.84
CA GLY A 225 8.42 -3.62 7.64
C GLY A 225 6.96 -3.93 7.33
N LEU A 226 6.67 -5.06 6.68
CA LEU A 226 5.33 -5.48 6.28
C LEU A 226 4.94 -6.76 7.02
N THR A 227 3.69 -6.79 7.48
CA THR A 227 3.04 -7.99 8.03
C THR A 227 1.75 -8.23 7.27
N PHE A 228 1.40 -9.51 7.08
CA PHE A 228 0.26 -9.91 6.26
C PHE A 228 -0.68 -10.84 7.01
N THR A 229 -1.96 -10.74 6.68
CA THR A 229 -3.01 -11.63 7.16
C THR A 229 -3.90 -12.06 6.00
N ALA A 230 -4.48 -13.27 6.08
CA ALA A 230 -5.32 -13.80 5.01
C ALA A 230 -6.56 -12.92 4.73
N ASP A 231 -7.11 -12.28 5.76
CA ASP A 231 -8.18 -11.27 5.63
C ASP A 231 -7.67 -9.94 6.19
N GLY A 232 -7.18 -9.08 5.30
CA GLY A 232 -6.70 -7.73 5.64
C GLY A 232 -7.82 -6.69 5.75
N THR A 233 -9.09 -7.09 5.68
CA THR A 233 -10.23 -6.17 5.79
C THR A 233 -10.23 -5.45 7.14
N PRO A 234 -10.11 -4.12 7.20
CA PRO A 234 -9.97 -3.41 8.46
C PRO A 234 -11.20 -3.57 9.35
N ALA A 235 -11.01 -4.08 10.57
CA ALA A 235 -12.06 -4.13 11.57
C ALA A 235 -12.53 -2.70 11.92
N GLY A 236 -13.85 -2.44 11.87
CA GLY A 236 -14.42 -1.12 12.15
C GLY A 236 -14.19 -0.06 11.07
N GLY A 237 -13.60 -0.43 9.92
CA GLY A 237 -13.43 0.47 8.79
C GLY A 237 -14.75 0.93 8.16
N GLU A 238 -14.76 2.12 7.57
CA GLU A 238 -15.89 2.61 6.78
C GLU A 238 -16.00 1.86 5.45
N THR A 239 -17.21 1.76 4.90
CA THR A 239 -17.40 1.18 3.56
C THR A 239 -16.68 2.04 2.52
N ALA A 240 -15.91 1.40 1.66
CA ALA A 240 -15.08 2.04 0.65
C ALA A 240 -15.01 1.20 -0.63
N ASN A 241 -16.19 0.94 -1.24
CA ASN A 241 -16.24 0.25 -2.53
C ASN A 241 -15.59 1.06 -3.65
N THR A 242 -15.50 2.37 -3.46
CA THR A 242 -14.74 3.27 -4.33
C THR A 242 -13.90 4.21 -3.47
N VAL A 243 -12.60 4.28 -3.73
CA VAL A 243 -11.67 5.25 -3.13
C VAL A 243 -11.16 6.17 -4.22
N ASN A 244 -11.46 7.46 -4.13
CA ASN A 244 -10.92 8.48 -5.03
C ASN A 244 -9.76 9.18 -4.34
N ILE A 245 -8.60 9.11 -4.97
CA ILE A 245 -7.36 9.72 -4.52
C ILE A 245 -7.07 10.89 -5.46
N ASP A 246 -7.55 12.08 -5.09
CA ASP A 246 -7.25 13.31 -5.84
C ASP A 246 -5.94 13.89 -5.32
N LEU A 247 -4.86 13.54 -6.00
CA LEU A 247 -3.54 14.07 -5.74
C LEU A 247 -3.52 15.56 -6.15
N ILE A 248 -3.34 16.45 -5.18
CA ILE A 248 -3.36 17.91 -5.41
C ILE A 248 -2.03 18.52 -4.97
N HIS A 249 -1.37 19.21 -5.89
CA HIS A 249 -0.19 19.99 -5.60
C HIS A 249 -0.17 21.29 -6.39
N LYS A 250 -0.10 22.43 -5.69
CA LYS A 250 -0.01 23.79 -6.28
C LYS A 250 -1.03 24.09 -7.39
N GLY A 251 -2.27 23.62 -7.21
CA GLY A 251 -3.36 23.85 -8.16
C GLY A 251 -3.44 22.86 -9.31
N TYR A 252 -2.53 21.89 -9.37
CA TYR A 252 -2.63 20.74 -10.27
C TYR A 252 -3.30 19.58 -9.53
N SER A 253 -4.11 18.82 -10.24
CA SER A 253 -4.87 17.68 -9.72
C SER A 253 -4.78 16.50 -10.67
N LYS A 254 -4.62 15.31 -10.11
CA LYS A 254 -4.74 14.04 -10.82
C LYS A 254 -5.48 13.04 -9.96
N VAL A 255 -6.62 12.58 -10.44
CA VAL A 255 -7.44 11.59 -9.74
C VAL A 255 -7.05 10.18 -10.15
N SER A 256 -6.76 9.35 -9.14
CA SER A 256 -6.68 7.90 -9.21
C SER A 256 -7.89 7.34 -8.47
N THR A 257 -8.67 6.48 -9.13
CA THR A 257 -9.85 5.85 -8.54
C THR A 257 -9.60 4.36 -8.37
N MET A 258 -9.80 3.87 -7.17
CA MET A 258 -9.69 2.46 -6.81
C MET A 258 -11.10 1.92 -6.56
N VAL A 259 -11.54 0.95 -7.36
CA VAL A 259 -12.90 0.38 -7.28
C VAL A 259 -12.78 -1.07 -6.85
N TYR A 260 -13.37 -1.38 -5.71
CA TYR A 260 -13.37 -2.73 -5.16
C TYR A 260 -14.16 -3.69 -6.06
N ASP A 261 -13.52 -4.77 -6.44
CA ASP A 261 -14.07 -5.85 -7.26
C ASP A 261 -14.01 -7.14 -6.41
N SER A 262 -15.14 -7.56 -5.87
CA SER A 262 -15.22 -8.72 -4.98
C SER A 262 -14.88 -10.04 -5.67
N ASP A 263 -15.01 -10.12 -7.00
CA ASP A 263 -14.68 -11.30 -7.77
C ASP A 263 -13.16 -11.45 -7.93
N LEU A 264 -12.44 -10.31 -7.92
CA LEU A 264 -10.98 -10.26 -7.97
C LEU A 264 -10.35 -10.19 -6.56
N GLY A 265 -11.14 -9.91 -5.52
CA GLY A 265 -10.67 -9.75 -4.14
C GLY A 265 -9.89 -8.48 -3.86
N GLY A 266 -9.87 -7.51 -4.78
CA GLY A 266 -9.05 -6.31 -4.68
C GLY A 266 -9.66 -5.08 -5.34
N TYR A 267 -8.90 -4.00 -5.37
CA TYR A 267 -9.30 -2.73 -5.97
C TYR A 267 -8.75 -2.58 -7.39
N THR A 268 -9.62 -2.47 -8.38
CA THR A 268 -9.24 -2.17 -9.76
C THR A 268 -8.85 -0.70 -9.91
N TYR A 269 -7.68 -0.46 -10.50
CA TYR A 269 -7.16 0.88 -10.71
C TYR A 269 -7.80 1.56 -11.91
N GLN A 270 -8.26 2.80 -11.72
CA GLN A 270 -8.83 3.63 -12.78
C GLN A 270 -8.15 5.00 -12.81
N GLN A 271 -7.91 5.51 -14.00
CA GLN A 271 -7.47 6.87 -14.23
C GLN A 271 -7.96 7.39 -15.59
N TYR A 272 -8.10 8.70 -15.71
CA TYR A 272 -8.61 9.35 -16.93
C TYR A 272 -9.96 8.79 -17.41
N GLY A 273 -10.81 8.33 -16.47
CA GLY A 273 -12.14 7.76 -16.74
C GLY A 273 -12.12 6.35 -17.36
N LYS A 274 -11.01 5.60 -17.17
CA LYS A 274 -10.87 4.23 -17.69
C LYS A 274 -10.24 3.32 -16.63
N THR A 275 -10.71 2.08 -16.57
CA THR A 275 -10.01 1.01 -15.86
C THR A 275 -8.68 0.71 -16.55
N MET A 276 -7.62 0.61 -15.76
CA MET A 276 -6.31 0.23 -16.27
C MET A 276 -6.27 -1.26 -16.51
N VAL A 277 -5.71 -1.62 -17.65
CA VAL A 277 -5.54 -3.01 -18.09
C VAL A 277 -4.14 -3.19 -18.64
N ASP A 278 -3.63 -4.38 -18.53
CA ASP A 278 -2.36 -4.74 -19.16
C ASP A 278 -2.47 -4.79 -20.69
N ASP A 279 -1.52 -4.19 -21.36
CA ASP A 279 -1.46 -4.06 -22.84
C ASP A 279 -1.38 -5.41 -23.58
N THR A 280 -0.86 -6.44 -22.93
CA THR A 280 -0.63 -7.77 -23.52
C THR A 280 -1.69 -8.79 -23.14
N THR A 281 -2.08 -8.81 -21.88
CA THR A 281 -2.99 -9.83 -21.34
C THR A 281 -4.44 -9.36 -21.29
N GLY A 282 -4.67 -8.04 -21.26
CA GLY A 282 -5.99 -7.44 -21.02
C GLY A 282 -6.46 -7.60 -19.58
N GLY A 283 -5.62 -8.15 -18.68
CA GLY A 283 -5.92 -8.27 -17.26
C GLY A 283 -6.08 -6.88 -16.61
N LYS A 284 -7.05 -6.74 -15.69
CA LYS A 284 -7.23 -5.49 -14.95
C LYS A 284 -6.07 -5.31 -13.96
N GLU A 285 -5.53 -4.10 -13.87
CA GLU A 285 -4.65 -3.72 -12.77
C GLU A 285 -5.48 -3.69 -11.48
N CYS A 286 -5.26 -4.66 -10.62
CA CYS A 286 -6.01 -4.88 -9.38
C CYS A 286 -5.03 -5.09 -8.23
N PHE A 287 -5.31 -4.47 -7.09
CA PHE A 287 -4.47 -4.51 -5.89
C PHE A 287 -5.33 -4.82 -4.68
N GLU A 288 -4.93 -5.79 -3.87
CA GLU A 288 -5.64 -6.17 -2.63
C GLU A 288 -5.60 -5.03 -1.63
N ASN A 289 -4.45 -4.33 -1.56
CA ASN A 289 -4.20 -3.27 -0.61
C ASN A 289 -4.08 -1.91 -1.31
N VAL A 290 -4.79 -0.91 -0.79
CA VAL A 290 -4.66 0.48 -1.21
C VAL A 290 -4.15 1.29 -0.03
N ILE A 291 -2.94 1.85 -0.15
CA ILE A 291 -2.30 2.66 0.89
C ILE A 291 -2.14 4.08 0.37
N VAL A 292 -2.51 5.07 1.16
CA VAL A 292 -2.27 6.47 0.87
C VAL A 292 -1.34 7.05 1.93
N ILE A 293 -0.15 7.44 1.54
CA ILE A 293 0.85 8.14 2.36
C ILE A 293 0.64 9.64 2.15
N VAL A 294 0.16 10.35 3.18
CA VAL A 294 0.01 11.82 3.11
C VAL A 294 1.31 12.45 3.63
N THR A 295 1.94 13.29 2.80
CA THR A 295 3.21 13.92 3.16
C THR A 295 3.40 15.28 2.52
N VAL A 296 4.40 16.02 2.97
CA VAL A 296 4.83 17.27 2.37
C VAL A 296 5.51 16.99 1.03
N VAL A 297 5.13 17.75 0.01
CA VAL A 297 5.78 17.72 -1.31
C VAL A 297 6.32 19.11 -1.61
N GLU A 298 7.62 19.20 -1.82
CA GLU A 298 8.29 20.44 -2.13
C GLU A 298 8.68 20.55 -3.61
N ASN A 299 8.89 21.79 -4.06
CA ASN A 299 9.45 22.04 -5.38
C ASN A 299 10.97 22.16 -5.29
N LYS A 300 11.67 21.26 -5.95
CA LYS A 300 13.12 21.33 -6.16
C LYS A 300 13.39 21.87 -7.56
N VAL A 301 13.98 23.03 -7.65
CA VAL A 301 14.41 23.61 -8.95
C VAL A 301 15.82 23.17 -9.25
N ALA A 302 16.02 22.46 -10.35
CA ALA A 302 17.34 22.00 -10.77
C ALA A 302 17.44 22.02 -12.31
N SER A 303 18.54 22.53 -12.85
CA SER A 303 18.81 22.62 -14.30
C SER A 303 17.65 23.27 -15.10
N GLY A 304 17.03 24.32 -14.52
CA GLY A 304 15.91 25.06 -15.15
C GLY A 304 14.56 24.32 -15.14
N ASN A 305 14.46 23.17 -14.49
CA ASN A 305 13.21 22.42 -14.34
C ASN A 305 12.76 22.41 -12.87
N THR A 306 11.47 22.33 -12.66
CA THR A 306 10.85 22.13 -11.34
C THR A 306 10.48 20.66 -11.19
N TYR A 307 10.90 20.05 -10.08
CA TYR A 307 10.58 18.69 -9.69
C TYR A 307 9.77 18.71 -8.40
N HIS A 308 8.79 17.84 -8.31
CA HIS A 308 8.07 17.59 -7.06
C HIS A 308 8.82 16.48 -6.30
N VAL A 309 9.19 16.78 -5.07
CA VAL A 309 9.95 15.86 -4.20
C VAL A 309 9.19 15.72 -2.89
N ALA A 310 8.74 14.52 -2.61
CA ALA A 310 8.03 14.19 -1.38
C ALA A 310 9.01 13.94 -0.23
N GLU A 311 8.65 14.38 0.97
CA GLU A 311 9.36 14.02 2.19
C GLU A 311 8.97 12.60 2.57
N LEU A 312 9.87 11.64 2.35
CA LEU A 312 9.61 10.22 2.60
C LEU A 312 10.31 9.68 3.85
N GLU A 313 11.08 10.49 4.56
CA GLU A 313 11.67 10.13 5.85
C GLU A 313 10.85 10.76 6.99
N GLY A 314 10.76 10.09 8.12
CA GLY A 314 9.94 10.53 9.25
C GLY A 314 8.67 9.73 9.41
N SER A 315 7.57 10.41 9.70
CA SER A 315 6.25 9.80 9.91
C SER A 315 5.13 10.76 9.55
N GLY A 316 3.95 10.22 9.27
CA GLY A 316 2.77 11.00 8.97
C GLY A 316 1.50 10.15 9.00
N SER A 317 0.38 10.78 8.70
CA SER A 317 -0.91 10.11 8.58
C SER A 317 -1.12 9.57 7.15
N GLY A 318 -2.06 8.66 7.02
CA GLY A 318 -2.45 8.09 5.76
C GLY A 318 -3.77 7.34 5.86
N TYR A 319 -4.06 6.57 4.82
CA TYR A 319 -5.24 5.72 4.75
C TYR A 319 -4.86 4.33 4.26
N PHE A 320 -5.60 3.34 4.72
CA PHE A 320 -5.48 1.95 4.26
C PHE A 320 -6.86 1.42 3.90
N ALA A 321 -6.99 0.88 2.68
CA ALA A 321 -8.20 0.20 2.26
C ALA A 321 -7.88 -1.22 1.77
N CYS A 322 -8.70 -2.17 2.22
CA CYS A 322 -8.68 -3.58 1.86
C CYS A 322 -10.09 -4.15 2.03
N GLY A 323 -10.49 -5.13 1.22
CA GLY A 323 -11.77 -5.82 1.37
C GLY A 323 -13.02 -4.91 1.32
N GLY A 324 -12.97 -3.80 0.57
CA GLY A 324 -14.09 -2.85 0.46
C GLY A 324 -14.28 -1.93 1.68
N LYS A 325 -13.27 -1.85 2.58
CA LYS A 325 -13.29 -0.97 3.74
C LYS A 325 -12.02 -0.11 3.83
N ILE A 326 -12.12 1.04 4.53
CA ILE A 326 -11.00 1.98 4.71
C ILE A 326 -10.91 2.45 6.16
N ILE A 327 -9.68 2.68 6.61
CA ILE A 327 -9.33 3.29 7.90
C ILE A 327 -8.24 4.34 7.73
N SER A 328 -8.12 5.22 8.72
CA SER A 328 -6.94 6.06 8.89
C SER A 328 -5.80 5.28 9.53
N ILE A 329 -4.58 5.53 9.06
CA ILE A 329 -3.35 4.89 9.55
C ILE A 329 -2.25 5.92 9.79
N ASN A 330 -1.16 5.49 10.42
CA ASN A 330 0.11 6.20 10.42
C ASN A 330 1.14 5.44 9.58
N TRP A 331 2.00 6.19 8.90
CA TRP A 331 3.17 5.65 8.23
C TRP A 331 4.45 6.15 8.91
N LYS A 332 5.52 5.39 8.79
CA LYS A 332 6.87 5.75 9.26
C LYS A 332 7.93 5.19 8.33
N ARG A 333 8.99 5.98 8.14
CA ARG A 333 10.23 5.57 7.49
C ARG A 333 11.41 6.23 8.21
N SER A 334 12.27 5.44 8.85
CA SER A 334 13.27 5.93 9.79
C SER A 334 14.58 6.45 9.15
N GLY A 335 14.71 6.32 7.83
CA GLY A 335 15.90 6.78 7.11
C GLY A 335 15.98 6.22 5.70
N PRO A 336 17.01 6.57 4.93
CA PRO A 336 17.10 6.24 3.50
C PRO A 336 17.15 4.73 3.22
N ASN A 337 17.70 3.93 4.13
CA ASN A 337 17.80 2.47 3.98
C ASN A 337 16.61 1.72 4.60
N ALA A 338 15.67 2.43 5.23
CA ALA A 338 14.49 1.81 5.83
C ALA A 338 13.34 1.73 4.83
N PRO A 339 12.57 0.63 4.79
CA PRO A 339 11.30 0.58 4.10
C PRO A 339 10.24 1.41 4.84
N PHE A 340 9.05 1.53 4.26
CA PHE A 340 7.89 2.03 4.99
C PHE A 340 7.38 0.98 5.98
N SER A 341 6.90 1.45 7.12
CA SER A 341 6.11 0.67 8.06
C SER A 341 4.80 1.40 8.36
N PHE A 342 3.76 0.63 8.65
CA PHE A 342 2.41 1.14 8.84
C PHE A 342 1.84 0.69 10.18
N THR A 343 1.09 1.57 10.83
CA THR A 343 0.40 1.26 12.09
C THR A 343 -1.01 1.81 12.07
N HIS A 344 -1.88 1.22 12.85
CA HIS A 344 -3.14 1.84 13.23
C HIS A 344 -2.87 3.18 13.95
N THR A 345 -3.90 4.02 14.08
CA THR A 345 -3.79 5.33 14.75
C THR A 345 -3.46 5.23 16.23
N ASP A 346 -3.70 4.08 16.86
CA ASP A 346 -3.31 3.76 18.24
C ASP A 346 -1.86 3.27 18.39
N GLY A 347 -1.14 3.12 17.27
CA GLY A 347 0.26 2.67 17.21
C GLY A 347 0.46 1.16 17.12
N THR A 348 -0.60 0.36 17.10
CA THR A 348 -0.49 -1.09 16.86
C THR A 348 -0.07 -1.37 15.40
N PRO A 349 0.75 -2.39 15.12
CA PRO A 349 1.14 -2.75 13.75
C PRO A 349 -0.07 -2.98 12.86
N LEU A 350 -0.01 -2.50 11.61
CA LEU A 350 -1.01 -2.76 10.59
C LEU A 350 -0.66 -4.06 9.86
N GLU A 351 -1.61 -4.98 9.79
CA GLU A 351 -1.51 -6.17 8.94
C GLU A 351 -2.20 -5.87 7.59
N LEU A 352 -1.47 -6.09 6.50
CA LEU A 352 -1.99 -5.98 5.14
C LEU A 352 -2.71 -7.26 4.74
N GLY A 353 -3.65 -7.18 3.81
CA GLY A 353 -4.19 -8.39 3.15
C GLY A 353 -3.11 -9.06 2.30
N VAL A 354 -3.09 -10.39 2.28
CA VAL A 354 -2.22 -11.15 1.37
C VAL A 354 -2.54 -10.77 -0.08
N GLY A 355 -1.56 -10.26 -0.80
CA GLY A 355 -1.67 -9.78 -2.18
C GLY A 355 -0.92 -8.47 -2.43
N SER A 356 -1.04 -7.95 -3.65
CA SER A 356 -0.31 -6.78 -4.10
C SER A 356 -0.82 -5.46 -3.50
N SER A 357 0.03 -4.43 -3.54
CA SER A 357 -0.28 -3.14 -2.92
C SER A 357 -0.14 -1.97 -3.88
N TYR A 358 -1.19 -1.13 -3.99
CA TYR A 358 -1.09 0.20 -4.58
C TYR A 358 -0.80 1.23 -3.49
N ILE A 359 0.22 2.08 -3.70
CA ILE A 359 0.67 3.07 -2.72
C ILE A 359 0.70 4.44 -3.36
N ALA A 360 -0.21 5.33 -2.97
CA ALA A 360 -0.20 6.73 -3.41
C ALA A 360 0.64 7.59 -2.45
N ILE A 361 1.61 8.31 -2.99
CA ILE A 361 2.31 9.38 -2.27
C ILE A 361 1.55 10.68 -2.50
N ALA A 362 0.72 11.05 -1.55
CA ALA A 362 -0.23 12.15 -1.65
C ALA A 362 0.31 13.43 -0.99
N PRO A 363 0.42 14.55 -1.72
CA PRO A 363 0.67 15.84 -1.12
C PRO A 363 -0.38 16.18 -0.06
N THR A 364 -0.02 16.96 0.95
CA THR A 364 -0.91 17.34 2.06
C THR A 364 -2.19 18.07 1.64
N ALA A 365 -2.21 18.67 0.44
CA ALA A 365 -3.41 19.31 -0.13
C ALA A 365 -4.35 18.33 -0.85
N SER A 366 -3.97 17.06 -0.98
CA SER A 366 -4.76 16.03 -1.67
C SER A 366 -6.06 15.74 -0.93
N GLN A 367 -7.06 15.33 -1.71
CA GLN A 367 -8.37 14.95 -1.18
C GLN A 367 -8.58 13.45 -1.39
N ILE A 368 -8.87 12.75 -0.31
CA ILE A 368 -9.18 11.33 -0.31
C ILE A 368 -10.64 11.18 0.07
N THR A 369 -11.44 10.62 -0.82
CA THR A 369 -12.88 10.41 -0.60
C THR A 369 -13.25 8.98 -0.95
N TRP A 370 -14.28 8.45 -0.28
CA TRP A 370 -14.72 7.06 -0.49
C TRP A 370 -16.25 6.93 -0.36
N GLN A 371 -16.79 5.83 -0.91
CA GLN A 371 -18.20 5.47 -0.83
C GLN A 371 -18.40 3.95 -0.93
#